data_6bc5ad807ee058fdddd50622d011d599
#
_entry.id   6bc5ad807ee058fdddd50622d011d599
#
_cell.length_a   1.000
_cell.length_b   1.000
_cell.length_c   1.000
_cell.angle_alpha   90.00
_cell.angle_beta   90.00
_cell.angle_gamma   90.00
#
_symmetry.space_group_name_H-M   'P 1'
#
loop_
_entity.id
_entity.type
_entity.pdbx_description
1 polymer ?
#
loop_
_entity_poly.entity_id
_entity_poly.type
_entity_poly.pdbx_seq_one_letter_code
_entity_poly.pdbx_strand_id
1 'polypeptide(L)'
;MKIKYILLFVLIANSFYAFSQSYTIDTTHIHMETNNVLIADLSDNTYYNTFEMCEVSWRVVKDSMPQEWDFSFCFPNCYDIGVTSANNTFLANEQVYLNGHVYPNNKQGEGILELEITTNSTQIDTVTWTAKVVSISSVNNYINDSRSQIANIFDINGRSVNSYKKNSVYFIEYVNKRRQAIYIID
;
A
#
# COMPACT_ATOMS: atom_id res chain seq x y z
N MET A 1 -13.09 -50.35 35.40
CA MET A 1 -12.24 -49.23 35.91
C MET A 1 -11.08 -48.87 34.95
N LYS A 2 -10.44 -49.82 34.28
CA LYS A 2 -9.28 -49.55 33.39
C LYS A 2 -9.58 -48.72 32.12
N ILE A 3 -10.75 -48.82 31.52
CA ILE A 3 -11.14 -48.08 30.29
C ILE A 3 -11.26 -46.57 30.56
N LYS A 4 -11.75 -46.14 31.73
CA LYS A 4 -11.86 -44.71 32.06
C LYS A 4 -10.51 -43.98 32.12
N TYR A 5 -9.47 -44.67 32.60
CA TYR A 5 -8.13 -44.09 32.67
C TYR A 5 -7.44 -44.02 31.31
N ILE A 6 -7.74 -44.96 30.39
CA ILE A 6 -7.23 -44.95 29.01
C ILE A 6 -7.83 -43.76 28.25
N LEU A 7 -9.14 -43.52 28.36
CA LEU A 7 -9.81 -42.38 27.73
C LEU A 7 -9.30 -41.04 28.28
N LEU A 8 -9.05 -40.93 29.59
CA LEU A 8 -8.48 -39.74 30.19
C LEU A 8 -7.05 -39.49 29.69
N PHE A 9 -6.24 -40.53 29.56
CA PHE A 9 -4.86 -40.42 29.05
C PHE A 9 -4.81 -40.00 27.59
N VAL A 10 -5.72 -40.49 26.73
CA VAL A 10 -5.84 -40.10 25.31
C VAL A 10 -6.28 -38.64 25.18
N LEU A 11 -7.18 -38.14 26.05
CA LEU A 11 -7.61 -36.76 26.08
C LEU A 11 -6.46 -35.80 26.49
N ILE A 12 -5.64 -36.19 27.46
CA ILE A 12 -4.49 -35.40 27.91
C ILE A 12 -3.38 -35.40 26.86
N ALA A 13 -3.15 -36.52 26.17
CA ALA A 13 -2.12 -36.61 25.13
C ALA A 13 -2.38 -35.69 23.91
N ASN A 14 -3.66 -35.39 23.60
CA ASN A 14 -3.99 -34.46 22.52
C ASN A 14 -3.87 -32.98 22.89
N SER A 15 -3.69 -32.64 24.17
CA SER A 15 -3.58 -31.23 24.61
C SER A 15 -2.19 -30.63 24.38
N PHE A 16 -1.20 -31.40 23.96
CA PHE A 16 0.18 -30.93 23.79
C PHE A 16 0.53 -30.43 22.39
N TYR A 17 -0.37 -30.48 21.43
CA TYR A 17 -0.15 -29.90 20.11
C TYR A 17 -0.64 -28.45 20.02
N ALA A 18 -0.31 -27.63 21.02
CA ALA A 18 -0.39 -26.18 20.84
C ALA A 18 0.81 -25.75 19.99
N PHE A 19 0.65 -25.60 18.69
CA PHE A 19 1.65 -24.92 17.88
C PHE A 19 1.71 -23.47 18.37
N SER A 20 2.79 -23.14 19.06
CA SER A 20 3.08 -21.73 19.35
C SER A 20 3.39 -21.06 18.02
N GLN A 21 2.70 -19.99 17.72
CA GLN A 21 2.98 -19.17 16.55
C GLN A 21 4.31 -18.44 16.77
N SER A 22 5.27 -18.62 15.87
CA SER A 22 6.60 -18.03 16.01
C SER A 22 6.59 -16.51 15.79
N TYR A 23 5.60 -16.02 15.01
CA TYR A 23 5.47 -14.61 14.63
C TYR A 23 4.03 -14.26 14.25
N THR A 24 3.77 -12.97 14.08
CA THR A 24 2.56 -12.43 13.45
C THR A 24 2.92 -11.29 12.50
N ILE A 25 2.08 -11.07 11.50
CA ILE A 25 2.13 -9.88 10.63
C ILE A 25 0.85 -9.08 10.88
N ASP A 26 0.98 -7.78 11.22
CA ASP A 26 -0.18 -6.96 11.61
C ASP A 26 -1.18 -6.81 10.45
N THR A 27 -0.68 -6.58 9.24
CA THR A 27 -1.52 -6.45 8.05
C THR A 27 -0.82 -7.07 6.85
N THR A 28 -1.51 -7.94 6.14
CA THR A 28 -0.98 -8.62 4.95
C THR A 28 -1.47 -8.02 3.63
N HIS A 29 -2.40 -7.07 3.66
CA HIS A 29 -2.90 -6.36 2.48
C HIS A 29 -2.87 -4.86 2.76
N ILE A 30 -2.02 -4.16 2.04
CA ILE A 30 -1.76 -2.72 2.20
C ILE A 30 -2.18 -2.02 0.92
N HIS A 31 -2.97 -0.97 1.05
CA HIS A 31 -3.47 -0.19 -0.07
C HIS A 31 -2.91 1.23 -0.04
N MET A 32 -2.18 1.59 -1.09
CA MET A 32 -1.55 2.88 -1.27
C MET A 32 -2.19 3.60 -2.46
N GLU A 33 -2.81 4.74 -2.22
CA GLU A 33 -3.41 5.54 -3.30
C GLU A 33 -3.06 7.02 -3.16
N THR A 34 -2.75 7.65 -4.28
CA THR A 34 -2.52 9.09 -4.36
C THR A 34 -3.06 9.68 -5.64
N ASN A 35 -3.45 10.95 -5.58
CA ASN A 35 -3.81 11.75 -6.74
C ASN A 35 -2.68 12.70 -7.17
N ASN A 36 -1.50 12.57 -6.58
CA ASN A 36 -0.32 13.34 -6.91
C ASN A 36 0.62 12.50 -7.79
N VAL A 37 0.56 12.70 -9.11
CA VAL A 37 1.45 12.02 -10.06
C VAL A 37 2.93 12.38 -9.89
N LEU A 38 3.24 13.50 -9.23
CA LEU A 38 4.61 13.95 -8.97
C LEU A 38 5.18 13.40 -7.65
N ILE A 39 4.46 12.48 -6.99
CA ILE A 39 4.99 11.83 -5.79
C ILE A 39 6.26 11.05 -6.13
N ALA A 40 7.32 11.30 -5.38
CA ALA A 40 8.59 10.61 -5.60
C ALA A 40 8.58 9.21 -5.03
N ASP A 41 7.92 9.02 -3.89
CA ASP A 41 7.84 7.77 -3.15
C ASP A 41 6.44 7.62 -2.55
N LEU A 42 5.75 6.57 -2.94
CA LEU A 42 4.47 6.14 -2.39
C LEU A 42 4.74 4.89 -1.55
N SER A 43 4.63 4.99 -0.23
CA SER A 43 5.00 3.91 0.66
C SER A 43 4.03 3.77 1.83
N ASP A 44 3.88 2.54 2.30
CA ASP A 44 3.13 2.21 3.52
C ASP A 44 3.65 0.90 4.11
N ASN A 45 3.54 0.77 5.43
CA ASN A 45 4.18 -0.29 6.19
C ASN A 45 3.20 -1.18 6.97
N THR A 46 3.68 -2.35 7.30
CA THR A 46 3.18 -3.25 8.33
C THR A 46 4.31 -3.61 9.30
N TYR A 47 4.00 -4.42 10.30
CA TYR A 47 5.00 -4.94 11.22
C TYR A 47 4.97 -6.46 11.25
N TYR A 48 6.17 -7.03 11.32
CA TYR A 48 6.42 -8.44 11.56
C TYR A 48 6.86 -8.57 13.02
N ASN A 49 6.03 -9.21 13.85
CA ASN A 49 6.25 -9.32 15.29
C ASN A 49 6.70 -10.74 15.61
N THR A 50 7.85 -10.91 16.23
CA THR A 50 8.38 -12.22 16.61
C THR A 50 8.05 -12.58 18.06
N PHE A 51 7.76 -13.86 18.33
CA PHE A 51 7.61 -14.40 19.68
C PHE A 51 8.80 -15.24 20.09
N GLU A 52 9.56 -15.73 19.13
CA GLU A 52 10.81 -16.45 19.30
C GLU A 52 11.85 -15.98 18.27
N MET A 53 13.06 -16.48 18.32
CA MET A 53 14.06 -16.20 17.29
C MET A 53 13.59 -16.80 15.94
N CYS A 54 13.56 -15.97 14.92
CA CYS A 54 13.10 -16.32 13.58
C CYS A 54 14.22 -16.16 12.54
N GLU A 55 14.47 -17.22 11.77
CA GLU A 55 15.23 -17.13 10.53
C GLU A 55 14.24 -16.85 9.39
N VAL A 56 14.39 -15.72 8.72
CA VAL A 56 13.44 -15.22 7.73
C VAL A 56 14.13 -15.06 6.39
N SER A 57 13.55 -15.66 5.36
CA SER A 57 13.85 -15.35 3.98
C SER A 57 12.62 -14.72 3.31
N TRP A 58 12.85 -13.75 2.42
CA TRP A 58 11.77 -13.16 1.65
C TRP A 58 12.14 -13.05 0.18
N ARG A 59 11.11 -13.05 -0.67
CA ARG A 59 11.26 -12.85 -2.12
C ARG A 59 10.02 -12.20 -2.71
N VAL A 60 10.19 -11.43 -3.76
CA VAL A 60 9.09 -10.93 -4.59
C VAL A 60 8.57 -12.09 -5.44
N VAL A 61 7.29 -12.41 -5.29
CA VAL A 61 6.62 -13.49 -6.04
C VAL A 61 5.68 -12.96 -7.10
N LYS A 62 5.30 -11.70 -6.99
CA LYS A 62 4.51 -11.00 -8.01
C LYS A 62 4.92 -9.55 -8.10
N ASP A 63 5.15 -9.12 -9.32
CA ASP A 63 5.32 -7.74 -9.72
C ASP A 63 4.43 -7.50 -10.94
N SER A 64 3.39 -6.69 -10.76
CA SER A 64 2.51 -6.21 -11.83
C SER A 64 2.48 -4.68 -11.89
N MET A 65 3.57 -4.04 -11.47
CA MET A 65 3.72 -2.60 -11.58
C MET A 65 3.83 -2.17 -13.05
N PRO A 66 3.39 -0.95 -13.40
CA PRO A 66 3.72 -0.35 -14.70
C PRO A 66 5.22 -0.40 -14.97
N GLN A 67 5.62 -0.60 -16.23
CA GLN A 67 7.02 -0.78 -16.63
C GLN A 67 7.92 0.39 -16.22
N GLU A 68 7.37 1.59 -16.12
CA GLU A 68 8.10 2.80 -15.74
C GLU A 68 8.23 3.01 -14.24
N TRP A 69 7.56 2.17 -13.44
CA TRP A 69 7.60 2.25 -11.98
C TRP A 69 8.73 1.39 -11.45
N ASP A 70 9.38 1.90 -10.41
CA ASP A 70 10.34 1.14 -9.61
C ASP A 70 9.77 0.84 -8.24
N PHE A 71 10.37 -0.12 -7.53
CA PHE A 71 10.03 -0.43 -6.15
C PHE A 71 11.24 -0.84 -5.32
N SER A 72 11.11 -0.75 -4.01
CA SER A 72 12.03 -1.31 -3.04
C SER A 72 11.31 -1.71 -1.76
N PHE A 73 12.01 -2.39 -0.86
CA PHE A 73 11.50 -2.79 0.43
C PHE A 73 12.44 -2.40 1.56
N CYS A 74 11.87 -2.16 2.75
CA CYS A 74 12.61 -2.12 4.01
C CYS A 74 12.14 -3.27 4.91
N PHE A 75 13.07 -4.22 5.26
CA PHE A 75 12.78 -5.36 6.15
C PHE A 75 14.07 -5.91 6.80
N PRO A 76 14.52 -5.46 7.97
CA PRO A 76 14.20 -4.19 8.62
C PRO A 76 14.91 -3.01 7.95
N ASN A 77 16.07 -3.29 7.31
CA ASN A 77 16.86 -2.30 6.58
C ASN A 77 16.27 -2.09 5.19
N CYS A 78 16.47 -0.90 4.67
CA CYS A 78 16.02 -0.62 3.31
C CYS A 78 17.02 -1.17 2.29
N TYR A 79 16.49 -1.81 1.28
CA TYR A 79 17.23 -2.39 0.17
C TYR A 79 17.17 -1.44 -1.04
N ASP A 80 18.17 -1.52 -1.88
CA ASP A 80 18.20 -0.77 -3.14
C ASP A 80 17.10 -1.24 -4.11
N ILE A 81 16.72 -0.37 -5.04
CA ILE A 81 15.82 -0.71 -6.14
C ILE A 81 16.38 -1.91 -6.92
N GLY A 82 15.52 -2.87 -7.22
CA GLY A 82 15.89 -4.09 -7.95
C GLY A 82 16.33 -5.27 -7.06
N VAL A 83 16.44 -5.09 -5.74
CA VAL A 83 16.61 -6.21 -4.81
C VAL A 83 15.27 -6.90 -4.62
N THR A 84 15.20 -8.17 -5.00
CA THR A 84 13.95 -8.96 -4.99
C THR A 84 13.93 -10.09 -3.96
N SER A 85 15.00 -10.27 -3.20
CA SER A 85 15.08 -11.27 -2.11
C SER A 85 16.20 -10.97 -1.15
N ALA A 86 16.04 -11.37 0.13
CA ALA A 86 17.10 -11.36 1.13
C ALA A 86 16.77 -12.33 2.27
N ASN A 87 17.74 -12.45 3.20
CA ASN A 87 17.59 -13.23 4.43
C ASN A 87 17.90 -12.34 5.64
N ASN A 88 17.18 -12.56 6.72
CA ASN A 88 17.34 -11.85 7.98
C ASN A 88 17.20 -12.83 9.15
N THR A 89 17.74 -12.47 10.30
CA THR A 89 17.49 -13.15 11.56
C THR A 89 16.98 -12.13 12.56
N PHE A 90 15.86 -12.44 13.20
CA PHE A 90 15.22 -11.58 14.20
C PHE A 90 15.24 -12.28 15.56
N LEU A 91 15.45 -11.51 16.61
CA LEU A 91 15.40 -12.03 17.97
C LEU A 91 13.96 -12.20 18.45
N ALA A 92 13.75 -12.89 19.55
CA ALA A 92 12.44 -13.02 20.17
C ALA A 92 11.93 -11.68 20.70
N ASN A 93 10.62 -11.44 20.54
CA ASN A 93 9.90 -10.22 20.97
C ASN A 93 10.36 -8.94 20.28
N GLU A 94 10.83 -9.04 19.06
CA GLU A 94 11.07 -7.87 18.20
C GLU A 94 9.80 -7.49 17.40
N GLN A 95 9.58 -6.19 17.27
CA GLN A 95 8.67 -5.62 16.28
C GLN A 95 9.49 -5.09 15.12
N VAL A 96 9.42 -5.78 13.99
CA VAL A 96 10.25 -5.53 12.82
C VAL A 96 9.47 -4.75 11.78
N TYR A 97 10.02 -3.62 11.35
CA TYR A 97 9.46 -2.77 10.32
C TYR A 97 9.51 -3.47 8.95
N LEU A 98 8.37 -3.53 8.28
CA LEU A 98 8.22 -4.06 6.93
C LEU A 98 7.47 -3.05 6.08
N ASN A 99 8.15 -2.41 5.14
CA ASN A 99 7.61 -1.36 4.30
C ASN A 99 7.82 -1.66 2.81
N GLY A 100 6.79 -1.38 2.01
CA GLY A 100 6.89 -1.36 0.56
C GLY A 100 6.95 0.07 0.05
N HIS A 101 7.89 0.35 -0.83
CA HIS A 101 8.09 1.62 -1.51
C HIS A 101 7.84 1.44 -2.99
N VAL A 102 7.06 2.33 -3.58
CA VAL A 102 6.80 2.41 -5.02
C VAL A 102 7.19 3.79 -5.52
N TYR A 103 7.96 3.84 -6.60
CA TYR A 103 8.46 5.06 -7.23
C TYR A 103 7.77 5.21 -8.61
N PRO A 104 6.70 6.02 -8.70
CA PRO A 104 5.90 6.11 -9.92
C PRO A 104 6.57 6.84 -11.08
N ASN A 105 7.69 7.52 -10.85
CA ASN A 105 8.46 8.23 -11.89
C ASN A 105 7.61 9.19 -12.75
N ASN A 106 6.71 9.93 -12.09
CA ASN A 106 5.77 10.86 -12.71
C ASN A 106 4.76 10.18 -13.67
N LYS A 107 4.46 8.91 -13.50
CA LYS A 107 3.50 8.16 -14.30
C LYS A 107 2.30 7.73 -13.46
N GLN A 108 1.11 7.94 -13.99
CA GLN A 108 -0.09 7.34 -13.43
C GLN A 108 -0.16 5.85 -13.73
N GLY A 109 -0.84 5.10 -12.89
CA GLY A 109 -0.99 3.68 -13.08
C GLY A 109 -1.52 2.99 -11.83
N GLU A 110 -1.62 1.68 -11.92
CA GLU A 110 -1.99 0.81 -10.82
C GLU A 110 -1.18 -0.48 -10.92
N GLY A 111 -0.75 -1.01 -9.80
CA GLY A 111 0.02 -2.24 -9.76
C GLY A 111 -0.02 -2.93 -8.41
N ILE A 112 0.49 -4.16 -8.39
CA ILE A 112 0.51 -5.03 -7.22
C ILE A 112 1.91 -5.60 -7.05
N LEU A 113 2.42 -5.56 -5.82
CA LEU A 113 3.62 -6.27 -5.38
C LEU A 113 3.23 -7.29 -4.33
N GLU A 114 3.72 -8.52 -4.45
CA GLU A 114 3.56 -9.56 -3.44
C GLU A 114 4.94 -10.03 -2.97
N LEU A 115 5.15 -9.91 -1.68
CA LEU A 115 6.33 -10.37 -0.98
C LEU A 115 6.00 -11.66 -0.21
N GLU A 116 6.57 -12.77 -0.63
CA GLU A 116 6.51 -14.02 0.11
C GLU A 116 7.58 -14.00 1.21
N ILE A 117 7.18 -14.32 2.42
CA ILE A 117 8.03 -14.40 3.60
C ILE A 117 8.01 -15.84 4.10
N THR A 118 9.17 -16.46 4.16
CA THR A 118 9.34 -17.81 4.72
C THR A 118 10.05 -17.70 6.06
N THR A 119 9.37 -18.13 7.13
CA THR A 119 9.89 -18.14 8.50
C THR A 119 10.27 -19.55 8.91
N ASN A 120 11.46 -19.71 9.49
CA ASN A 120 12.01 -20.98 9.99
C ASN A 120 11.88 -22.12 8.96
N SER A 121 12.04 -21.80 7.67
CA SER A 121 11.98 -22.70 6.50
C SER A 121 10.66 -23.46 6.31
N THR A 122 9.62 -23.19 7.09
CA THR A 122 8.37 -23.98 7.07
C THR A 122 7.09 -23.16 7.04
N GLN A 123 7.09 -21.97 7.59
CA GLN A 123 5.91 -21.10 7.66
C GLN A 123 6.02 -20.06 6.55
N ILE A 124 5.01 -19.98 5.70
CA ILE A 124 5.01 -19.09 4.54
C ILE A 124 3.80 -18.16 4.63
N ASP A 125 4.06 -16.87 4.56
CA ASP A 125 3.05 -15.82 4.44
C ASP A 125 3.34 -14.93 3.24
N THR A 126 2.32 -14.23 2.77
CA THR A 126 2.45 -13.26 1.68
C THR A 126 1.91 -11.91 2.13
N VAL A 127 2.70 -10.86 1.94
CA VAL A 127 2.26 -9.47 2.12
C VAL A 127 2.10 -8.83 0.76
N THR A 128 0.94 -8.20 0.56
CA THR A 128 0.55 -7.59 -0.71
C THR A 128 0.43 -6.08 -0.55
N TRP A 129 1.12 -5.33 -1.40
CA TRP A 129 0.92 -3.90 -1.59
C TRP A 129 0.22 -3.67 -2.91
N THR A 130 -0.90 -2.94 -2.87
CA THR A 130 -1.55 -2.39 -4.06
C THR A 130 -1.24 -0.91 -4.11
N ALA A 131 -0.69 -0.44 -5.22
CA ALA A 131 -0.37 0.96 -5.41
C ALA A 131 -1.17 1.54 -6.57
N LYS A 132 -1.74 2.74 -6.35
CA LYS A 132 -2.51 3.45 -7.37
C LYS A 132 -2.16 4.92 -7.36
N VAL A 133 -1.72 5.39 -8.52
CA VAL A 133 -1.44 6.80 -8.77
C VAL A 133 -2.36 7.29 -9.86
N VAL A 134 -3.23 8.24 -9.52
CA VAL A 134 -4.14 8.85 -10.48
C VAL A 134 -3.70 10.29 -10.75
N SER A 135 -3.74 10.67 -12.01
CA SER A 135 -3.58 12.08 -12.37
C SER A 135 -4.94 12.77 -12.26
N ILE A 136 -5.02 13.84 -11.50
CA ILE A 136 -6.18 14.74 -11.58
C ILE A 136 -6.04 15.57 -12.86
N SER A 137 -5.84 14.91 -13.99
CA SER A 137 -5.94 15.56 -15.27
C SER A 137 -7.27 15.21 -15.90
N SER A 138 -8.30 15.95 -15.53
CA SER A 138 -9.33 16.31 -16.50
C SER A 138 -10.41 17.20 -15.89
N VAL A 139 -10.24 18.45 -16.01
CA VAL A 139 -11.34 19.39 -16.15
C VAL A 139 -12.27 18.98 -17.32
N ASN A 140 -11.77 18.19 -18.27
CA ASN A 140 -12.52 17.83 -19.49
C ASN A 140 -13.66 16.83 -19.31
N ASN A 141 -13.67 16.00 -18.26
CA ASN A 141 -14.77 15.05 -18.05
C ASN A 141 -15.93 15.58 -17.19
N TYR A 142 -15.74 16.71 -16.50
CA TYR A 142 -16.84 17.33 -15.74
C TYR A 142 -17.76 18.22 -16.55
N ILE A 143 -17.40 18.56 -17.79
CA ILE A 143 -18.21 19.43 -18.65
C ILE A 143 -19.42 18.68 -19.26
N ASN A 144 -19.39 17.34 -19.27
CA ASN A 144 -20.46 16.54 -19.90
C ASN A 144 -21.53 16.00 -18.93
N ASP A 145 -21.41 16.22 -17.63
CA ASP A 145 -22.54 15.95 -16.73
C ASP A 145 -23.50 17.13 -16.78
N SER A 146 -24.63 16.94 -17.42
CA SER A 146 -25.72 17.91 -17.57
C SER A 146 -26.28 18.48 -16.24
N ARG A 147 -25.78 18.03 -15.09
CA ARG A 147 -26.09 18.51 -13.74
C ARG A 147 -25.08 19.51 -13.17
N SER A 148 -23.96 19.75 -13.85
CA SER A 148 -22.85 20.60 -13.35
C SER A 148 -22.53 21.72 -14.32
N GLN A 149 -23.54 22.55 -14.70
CA GLN A 149 -23.24 23.75 -15.47
C GLN A 149 -22.40 24.71 -14.65
N ILE A 150 -21.29 25.17 -15.24
CA ILE A 150 -20.41 26.20 -14.65
C ILE A 150 -21.15 27.53 -14.71
N ALA A 151 -21.35 28.13 -13.55
CA ALA A 151 -21.94 29.45 -13.43
C ALA A 151 -20.90 30.56 -13.56
N ASN A 152 -19.79 30.43 -12.85
CA ASN A 152 -18.70 31.41 -12.83
C ASN A 152 -17.35 30.74 -12.63
N ILE A 153 -16.30 31.42 -13.11
CA ILE A 153 -14.90 31.05 -12.89
C ILE A 153 -14.19 32.26 -12.31
N PHE A 154 -13.43 32.04 -11.24
CA PHE A 154 -12.70 33.09 -10.55
C PHE A 154 -11.20 32.76 -10.51
N ASP A 155 -10.37 33.80 -10.63
CA ASP A 155 -8.94 33.67 -10.32
C ASP A 155 -8.68 33.62 -8.80
N ILE A 156 -7.44 33.47 -8.40
CA ILE A 156 -7.02 33.44 -6.97
C ILE A 156 -7.34 34.73 -6.21
N ASN A 157 -7.60 35.83 -6.92
CA ASN A 157 -7.98 37.13 -6.35
C ASN A 157 -9.49 37.32 -6.28
N GLY A 158 -10.29 36.30 -6.68
CA GLY A 158 -11.74 36.35 -6.70
C GLY A 158 -12.32 37.12 -7.90
N ARG A 159 -11.53 37.42 -8.93
CA ARG A 159 -11.99 38.09 -10.15
C ARG A 159 -12.56 37.08 -11.11
N SER A 160 -13.73 37.38 -11.70
CA SER A 160 -14.32 36.54 -12.73
C SER A 160 -13.46 36.57 -14.00
N VAL A 161 -13.21 35.41 -14.59
CA VAL A 161 -12.41 35.24 -15.79
C VAL A 161 -13.15 34.38 -16.82
N ASN A 162 -12.93 34.66 -18.10
CA ASN A 162 -13.55 33.95 -19.22
C ASN A 162 -12.57 33.00 -19.93
N SER A 163 -11.31 32.94 -19.50
CA SER A 163 -10.28 32.09 -20.08
C SER A 163 -9.28 31.68 -19.02
N TYR A 164 -8.69 30.50 -19.22
CA TYR A 164 -7.66 29.96 -18.33
C TYR A 164 -6.25 30.37 -18.81
N LYS A 165 -5.37 30.61 -17.86
CA LYS A 165 -3.94 30.66 -18.09
C LYS A 165 -3.32 29.35 -17.56
N LYS A 166 -2.32 28.84 -18.24
CA LYS A 166 -1.55 27.68 -17.81
C LYS A 166 -0.83 27.98 -16.50
N ASN A 167 -0.58 26.92 -15.70
CA ASN A 167 0.10 27.00 -14.41
C ASN A 167 -0.58 27.95 -13.40
N SER A 168 -1.89 27.96 -13.40
CA SER A 168 -2.69 28.84 -12.53
C SER A 168 -3.84 28.10 -11.86
N VAL A 169 -4.19 28.54 -10.65
CA VAL A 169 -5.32 28.05 -9.87
C VAL A 169 -6.55 28.88 -10.18
N TYR A 170 -7.70 28.22 -10.34
CA TYR A 170 -9.00 28.83 -10.49
C TYR A 170 -10.03 28.22 -9.55
N PHE A 171 -11.05 29.00 -9.21
CA PHE A 171 -12.22 28.52 -8.48
C PHE A 171 -13.43 28.52 -9.41
N ILE A 172 -14.01 27.33 -9.59
CA ILE A 172 -15.23 27.17 -10.37
C ILE A 172 -16.43 27.17 -9.44
N GLU A 173 -17.43 27.99 -9.73
CA GLU A 173 -18.73 27.94 -9.12
C GLU A 173 -19.72 27.34 -10.11
N TYR A 174 -20.43 26.30 -9.69
CA TYR A 174 -21.47 25.64 -10.48
C TYR A 174 -22.85 26.27 -10.21
N VAL A 175 -23.79 26.07 -11.13
CA VAL A 175 -25.17 26.56 -10.99
C VAL A 175 -25.84 26.07 -9.70
N ASN A 176 -25.51 24.89 -9.23
CA ASN A 176 -25.98 24.35 -7.96
C ASN A 176 -25.26 24.92 -6.70
N LYS A 177 -24.50 26.01 -6.86
CA LYS A 177 -23.70 26.68 -5.81
C LYS A 177 -22.53 25.87 -5.25
N ARG A 178 -22.25 24.69 -5.78
CA ARG A 178 -21.02 23.95 -5.47
C ARG A 178 -19.82 24.74 -5.97
N ARG A 179 -18.72 24.74 -5.22
CA ARG A 179 -17.44 25.37 -5.59
C ARG A 179 -16.32 24.32 -5.61
N GLN A 180 -15.41 24.47 -6.55
CA GLN A 180 -14.25 23.61 -6.69
C GLN A 180 -13.04 24.41 -7.13
N ALA A 181 -11.88 24.15 -6.50
CA ALA A 181 -10.60 24.66 -6.97
C ALA A 181 -10.03 23.73 -8.03
N ILE A 182 -9.48 24.31 -9.10
CA ILE A 182 -8.79 23.57 -10.17
C ILE A 182 -7.44 24.20 -10.43
N TYR A 183 -6.46 23.40 -10.81
CA TYR A 183 -5.18 23.85 -11.29
C TYR A 183 -5.03 23.48 -12.77
N ILE A 184 -4.70 24.45 -13.61
CA ILE A 184 -4.50 24.25 -15.06
C ILE A 184 -3.01 23.96 -15.30
N ILE A 185 -2.71 22.78 -15.80
CA ILE A 185 -1.38 22.33 -16.18
C ILE A 185 -1.22 22.50 -17.71
N ASP A 186 0.00 22.41 -18.19
CA ASP A 186 0.32 22.42 -19.63
C ASP A 186 -0.26 21.22 -20.38
#